data_a201060d556ee56624e50edce792730f
#
_entry.id   a201060d556ee56624e50edce792730f
#
_cell.length_a   1.000
_cell.length_b   1.000
_cell.length_c   1.000
_cell.angle_alpha   90.00
_cell.angle_beta   90.00
_cell.angle_gamma   90.00
#
_symmetry.space_group_name_H-M   'P 1'
#
loop_
_entity.id
_entity.type
_entity.pdbx_description
1 polymer ?
#
loop_
_entity_poly.entity_id
_entity_poly.type
_entity_poly.pdbx_seq_one_letter_code
_entity_poly.pdbx_strand_id
1 'polypeptide(L)'
;MEGGFTAGHFNAFAASRRSTRDFLPTPVPGEVIEEIIAAGLTSPSWSNTRPFVVAVAEGEVRERLSAEFLSRFELVKTGQGEGLIGKIKALIRRKGLPTSNWLVLKRYHKDLLPRSQSIGRELFTHMGIDRGDKDARDAFWARNYEFFGAPVELFLFTHKSLGKFAASDAGLFMQNLMLSAHSKGLGTCAQGSVAVWEDAVRKEFEIGKNYSLLCGICVGYPSQSQVNKFEANRIPPSEVLLPEKSQ
;
A
#
# COMPACT_ATOMS: atom_id res chain seq x y z
N MET A 1 -25.65 12.49 -25.75
CA MET A 1 -24.29 12.16 -25.30
C MET A 1 -23.76 11.03 -26.18
N GLU A 2 -23.32 11.38 -27.40
CA GLU A 2 -22.75 10.44 -28.36
C GLU A 2 -21.21 10.61 -28.42
N GLY A 3 -20.57 10.29 -27.32
CA GLY A 3 -19.11 10.12 -27.29
C GLY A 3 -18.83 8.82 -26.54
N GLY A 4 -18.97 7.69 -27.26
CA GLY A 4 -18.79 6.36 -26.67
C GLY A 4 -17.44 6.22 -25.99
N PHE A 5 -17.40 5.61 -24.80
CA PHE A 5 -16.17 5.26 -24.09
C PHE A 5 -15.35 4.29 -24.95
N THR A 6 -14.18 4.72 -25.40
CA THR A 6 -13.31 3.94 -26.29
C THR A 6 -12.20 3.23 -25.50
N ALA A 7 -11.59 2.19 -26.10
CA ALA A 7 -10.41 1.53 -25.54
C ALA A 7 -9.27 2.53 -25.26
N GLY A 8 -9.09 3.54 -26.14
CA GLY A 8 -8.11 4.61 -25.93
C GLY A 8 -8.37 5.43 -24.68
N HIS A 9 -9.63 5.77 -24.41
CA HIS A 9 -10.02 6.49 -23.19
C HIS A 9 -9.72 5.67 -21.92
N PHE A 10 -10.05 4.37 -21.93
CA PHE A 10 -9.73 3.49 -20.82
C PHE A 10 -8.23 3.39 -20.57
N ASN A 11 -7.44 3.17 -21.61
CA ASN A 11 -5.99 3.03 -21.48
C ASN A 11 -5.33 4.30 -20.94
N ALA A 12 -5.72 5.46 -21.45
CA ALA A 12 -5.24 6.76 -20.97
C ALA A 12 -5.62 7.00 -19.50
N PHE A 13 -6.87 6.73 -19.13
CA PHE A 13 -7.36 6.85 -17.78
C PHE A 13 -6.61 5.89 -16.82
N ALA A 14 -6.47 4.63 -17.16
CA ALA A 14 -5.76 3.65 -16.33
C ALA A 14 -4.26 4.02 -16.17
N ALA A 15 -3.63 4.55 -17.22
CA ALA A 15 -2.24 4.99 -17.21
C ALA A 15 -2.03 6.25 -16.36
N SER A 16 -3.03 7.15 -16.25
CA SER A 16 -2.94 8.38 -15.48
C SER A 16 -2.96 8.17 -13.96
N ARG A 17 -3.50 7.01 -13.47
CA ARG A 17 -3.52 6.71 -12.05
C ARG A 17 -2.09 6.52 -11.49
N ARG A 18 -1.78 7.16 -10.39
CA ARG A 18 -0.48 7.10 -9.68
C ARG A 18 -0.66 6.74 -8.21
N SER A 19 0.42 6.35 -7.55
CA SER A 19 0.46 6.24 -6.09
C SER A 19 0.61 7.64 -5.49
N THR A 20 -0.43 8.10 -4.82
CA THR A 20 -0.46 9.40 -4.12
C THR A 20 0.21 9.24 -2.76
N ARG A 21 1.23 10.07 -2.47
CA ARG A 21 2.03 9.99 -1.23
C ARG A 21 2.05 11.28 -0.44
N ASP A 22 1.07 12.13 -0.68
CA ASP A 22 0.78 13.30 0.12
C ASP A 22 -0.66 13.75 -0.15
N PHE A 23 -1.44 13.89 0.90
CA PHE A 23 -2.88 14.13 0.81
C PHE A 23 -3.27 15.41 1.52
N LEU A 24 -4.35 16.03 1.05
CA LEU A 24 -5.04 17.11 1.76
C LEU A 24 -5.77 16.52 2.97
N PRO A 25 -5.92 17.29 4.07
CA PRO A 25 -6.66 16.86 5.24
C PRO A 25 -8.18 16.85 5.04
N THR A 26 -8.65 17.19 3.85
CA THR A 26 -10.07 17.24 3.51
C THR A 26 -10.71 15.88 3.69
N PRO A 27 -11.75 15.74 4.51
CA PRO A 27 -12.47 14.49 4.70
C PRO A 27 -13.04 13.95 3.38
N VAL A 28 -13.05 12.63 3.24
CA VAL A 28 -13.75 11.95 2.15
C VAL A 28 -15.11 11.52 2.68
N PRO A 29 -16.24 11.86 2.02
CA PRO A 29 -17.55 11.41 2.46
C PRO A 29 -17.66 9.88 2.53
N GLY A 30 -18.30 9.35 3.58
CA GLY A 30 -18.43 7.89 3.78
C GLY A 30 -19.11 7.19 2.60
N GLU A 31 -20.12 7.83 2.01
CA GLU A 31 -20.80 7.36 0.79
C GLU A 31 -19.83 7.17 -0.39
N VAL A 32 -18.83 8.05 -0.54
CA VAL A 32 -17.81 7.92 -1.59
C VAL A 32 -16.89 6.73 -1.31
N ILE A 33 -16.57 6.46 -0.03
CA ILE A 33 -15.81 5.28 0.36
C ILE A 33 -16.60 4.00 0.06
N GLU A 34 -17.89 3.98 0.38
CA GLU A 34 -18.77 2.85 0.04
C GLU A 34 -18.86 2.62 -1.47
N GLU A 35 -19.00 3.68 -2.27
CA GLU A 35 -19.04 3.60 -3.73
C GLU A 35 -17.75 3.02 -4.34
N ILE A 36 -16.57 3.43 -3.88
CA ILE A 36 -15.30 2.89 -4.40
C ILE A 36 -15.09 1.43 -3.97
N ILE A 37 -15.55 1.06 -2.77
CA ILE A 37 -15.56 -0.34 -2.32
C ILE A 37 -16.52 -1.16 -3.18
N ALA A 38 -17.73 -0.68 -3.44
CA ALA A 38 -18.70 -1.33 -4.31
C ALA A 38 -18.15 -1.54 -5.74
N ALA A 39 -17.47 -0.54 -6.30
CA ALA A 39 -16.78 -0.67 -7.57
C ALA A 39 -15.68 -1.74 -7.52
N GLY A 40 -14.92 -1.81 -6.44
CA GLY A 40 -13.96 -2.89 -6.20
C GLY A 40 -14.60 -4.27 -6.23
N LEU A 41 -15.78 -4.42 -5.62
CA LEU A 41 -16.53 -5.68 -5.52
C LEU A 41 -17.09 -6.19 -6.86
N THR A 42 -17.07 -5.39 -7.93
CA THR A 42 -17.39 -5.85 -9.30
C THR A 42 -16.31 -6.75 -9.89
N SER A 43 -15.12 -6.80 -9.27
CA SER A 43 -14.03 -7.67 -9.71
C SER A 43 -14.41 -9.15 -9.61
N PRO A 44 -13.94 -10.00 -10.55
CA PRO A 44 -14.10 -11.44 -10.41
C PRO A 44 -13.29 -11.96 -9.23
N SER A 45 -13.70 -13.10 -8.69
CA SER A 45 -12.94 -13.83 -7.68
C SER A 45 -13.08 -15.34 -7.87
N TRP A 46 -12.14 -16.09 -7.32
CA TRP A 46 -12.17 -17.56 -7.38
C TRP A 46 -13.50 -18.11 -6.85
N SER A 47 -14.23 -18.83 -7.70
CA SER A 47 -15.56 -19.34 -7.41
C SER A 47 -16.54 -18.29 -6.84
N ASN A 48 -16.34 -17.04 -7.19
CA ASN A 48 -17.15 -15.91 -6.70
C ASN A 48 -17.18 -15.76 -5.15
N THR A 49 -16.11 -16.20 -4.48
CA THR A 49 -16.04 -16.27 -3.01
C THR A 49 -15.70 -14.96 -2.35
N ARG A 50 -15.06 -14.02 -3.07
CA ARG A 50 -14.57 -12.73 -2.51
C ARG A 50 -13.83 -12.93 -1.20
N PRO A 51 -12.68 -13.65 -1.20
CA PRO A 51 -12.03 -14.13 0.00
C PRO A 51 -11.21 -13.03 0.70
N PHE A 52 -11.80 -11.86 0.87
CA PHE A 52 -11.19 -10.71 1.52
C PHE A 52 -12.23 -9.90 2.29
N VAL A 53 -11.75 -9.14 3.26
CA VAL A 53 -12.53 -8.15 4.01
C VAL A 53 -11.72 -6.86 4.16
N VAL A 54 -12.41 -5.73 4.33
CA VAL A 54 -11.81 -4.40 4.44
C VAL A 54 -12.20 -3.78 5.78
N ALA A 55 -11.22 -3.29 6.53
CA ALA A 55 -11.45 -2.42 7.67
C ALA A 55 -11.15 -0.97 7.25
N VAL A 56 -12.05 -0.04 7.58
CA VAL A 56 -11.95 1.37 7.22
C VAL A 56 -11.57 2.17 8.47
N ALA A 57 -10.40 2.79 8.47
CA ALA A 57 -9.91 3.63 9.55
C ALA A 57 -9.99 5.11 9.16
N GLU A 58 -10.73 5.87 9.95
CA GLU A 58 -10.93 7.31 9.83
C GLU A 58 -10.83 7.97 11.21
N GLY A 59 -10.68 9.28 11.25
CA GLY A 59 -10.70 10.08 12.47
C GLY A 59 -9.78 9.50 13.55
N GLU A 60 -10.28 9.37 14.77
CA GLU A 60 -9.49 8.91 15.92
C GLU A 60 -8.91 7.50 15.78
N VAL A 61 -9.62 6.57 15.12
CA VAL A 61 -9.11 5.22 14.86
C VAL A 61 -7.88 5.28 13.98
N ARG A 62 -7.94 6.06 12.91
CA ARG A 62 -6.79 6.29 12.02
C ARG A 62 -5.63 6.93 12.77
N GLU A 63 -5.88 7.91 13.64
CA GLU A 63 -4.86 8.60 14.42
C GLU A 63 -4.17 7.66 15.41
N ARG A 64 -4.94 6.84 16.15
CA ARG A 64 -4.37 5.84 17.07
C ARG A 64 -3.50 4.82 16.34
N LEU A 65 -3.94 4.33 15.17
CA LEU A 65 -3.16 3.40 14.36
C LEU A 65 -1.87 4.05 13.84
N SER A 66 -1.94 5.29 13.35
CA SER A 66 -0.75 6.03 12.91
C SER A 66 0.26 6.19 14.06
N ALA A 67 -0.19 6.62 15.22
CA ALA A 67 0.66 6.78 16.40
C ALA A 67 1.32 5.46 16.84
N GLU A 68 0.56 4.36 16.85
CA GLU A 68 1.10 3.02 17.19
C GLU A 68 2.13 2.55 16.17
N PHE A 69 1.87 2.72 14.86
CA PHE A 69 2.81 2.35 13.81
C PHE A 69 4.09 3.19 13.85
N LEU A 70 3.99 4.51 14.02
CA LEU A 70 5.15 5.39 14.18
C LEU A 70 5.98 5.00 15.41
N SER A 71 5.33 4.72 16.55
CA SER A 71 6.02 4.26 17.77
C SER A 71 6.82 2.98 17.53
N ARG A 72 6.25 2.02 16.76
CA ARG A 72 6.93 0.77 16.41
C ARG A 72 8.07 1.00 15.43
N PHE A 73 7.87 1.88 14.45
CA PHE A 73 8.92 2.22 13.49
C PHE A 73 10.13 2.86 14.16
N GLU A 74 9.93 3.79 15.11
CA GLU A 74 11.02 4.39 15.87
C GLU A 74 11.77 3.35 16.73
N LEU A 75 11.09 2.36 17.30
CA LEU A 75 11.74 1.27 18.01
C LEU A 75 12.63 0.41 17.09
N VAL A 76 12.17 0.13 15.87
CA VAL A 76 12.94 -0.62 14.86
C VAL A 76 14.17 0.18 14.43
N LYS A 77 14.01 1.48 14.16
CA LYS A 77 15.08 2.41 13.76
C LYS A 77 16.16 2.50 14.84
N THR A 78 15.77 2.72 16.11
CA THR A 78 16.70 2.79 17.25
C THR A 78 17.41 1.46 17.46
N GLY A 79 16.71 0.33 17.37
CA GLY A 79 17.29 -1.01 17.52
C GLY A 79 18.36 -1.34 16.47
N GLN A 80 18.26 -0.77 15.26
CA GLN A 80 19.28 -0.92 14.23
C GLN A 80 20.55 -0.09 14.53
N GLY A 81 20.43 1.03 15.25
CA GLY A 81 21.55 1.92 15.58
C GLY A 81 22.37 1.50 16.81
N GLU A 82 21.77 0.81 17.80
CA GLU A 82 22.40 0.44 19.07
C GLU A 82 23.08 -0.96 19.06
N GLY A 83 23.27 -1.59 17.92
CA GLY A 83 23.93 -2.90 17.81
C GLY A 83 23.23 -4.01 18.60
N LEU A 84 23.98 -4.83 19.37
CA LEU A 84 23.44 -5.97 20.12
C LEU A 84 22.49 -5.53 21.25
N ILE A 85 22.80 -4.43 21.93
CA ILE A 85 22.00 -3.89 23.04
C ILE A 85 20.64 -3.42 22.53
N GLY A 86 20.58 -2.74 21.39
CA GLY A 86 19.34 -2.31 20.77
C GLY A 86 18.45 -3.48 20.35
N LYS A 87 19.05 -4.54 19.81
CA LYS A 87 18.32 -5.79 19.47
C LYS A 87 17.71 -6.46 20.71
N ILE A 88 18.45 -6.50 21.82
CA ILE A 88 17.95 -7.04 23.11
C ILE A 88 16.81 -6.18 23.65
N LYS A 89 16.95 -4.85 23.64
CA LYS A 89 15.87 -3.93 24.07
C LYS A 89 14.60 -4.08 23.21
N ALA A 90 14.74 -4.18 21.88
CA ALA A 90 13.63 -4.41 20.96
C ALA A 90 12.94 -5.77 21.22
N LEU A 91 13.73 -6.82 21.50
CA LEU A 91 13.24 -8.15 21.84
C LEU A 91 12.46 -8.17 23.16
N ILE A 92 12.97 -7.48 24.20
CA ILE A 92 12.30 -7.38 25.51
C ILE A 92 10.99 -6.60 25.40
N ARG A 93 10.95 -5.53 24.61
CA ARG A 93 9.75 -4.71 24.43
C ARG A 93 8.70 -5.33 23.52
N ARG A 94 9.04 -6.34 22.71
CA ARG A 94 8.19 -7.05 21.73
C ARG A 94 7.36 -6.16 20.77
N LYS A 95 7.25 -4.84 21.01
CA LYS A 95 6.40 -3.92 20.27
C LYS A 95 6.86 -3.64 18.83
N GLY A 96 8.15 -3.71 18.54
CA GLY A 96 8.70 -3.48 17.19
C GLY A 96 8.80 -4.73 16.32
N LEU A 97 8.55 -5.92 16.87
CA LEU A 97 8.64 -7.15 16.10
C LEU A 97 7.46 -7.30 15.14
N PRO A 98 7.70 -7.81 13.93
CA PRO A 98 6.63 -8.14 12.99
C PRO A 98 5.67 -9.16 13.61
N THR A 99 4.38 -8.93 13.46
CA THR A 99 3.32 -9.83 13.94
C THR A 99 2.66 -10.60 12.81
N SER A 100 2.84 -10.15 11.58
CA SER A 100 2.30 -10.75 10.36
C SER A 100 3.17 -10.39 9.16
N ASN A 101 2.87 -11.00 8.02
CA ASN A 101 3.39 -10.72 6.69
C ASN A 101 4.91 -10.44 6.60
N TRP A 102 5.71 -11.36 7.11
CA TRP A 102 7.18 -11.33 7.06
C TRP A 102 7.75 -11.17 5.64
N LEU A 103 6.93 -11.44 4.59
CA LEU A 103 7.34 -11.27 3.21
C LEU A 103 7.72 -9.83 2.87
N VAL A 104 7.09 -8.85 3.52
CA VAL A 104 7.40 -7.41 3.34
C VAL A 104 8.84 -7.08 3.72
N LEU A 105 9.42 -7.84 4.65
CA LEU A 105 10.79 -7.65 5.12
C LEU A 105 11.83 -8.49 4.35
N LYS A 106 11.38 -9.39 3.46
CA LYS A 106 12.31 -10.21 2.66
C LYS A 106 13.00 -9.35 1.61
N ARG A 107 14.26 -9.65 1.40
CA ARG A 107 15.01 -9.09 0.26
C ARG A 107 14.40 -9.62 -1.04
N TYR A 108 14.32 -8.76 -2.03
CA TYR A 108 13.93 -9.15 -3.38
C TYR A 108 14.93 -10.17 -3.95
N HIS A 109 14.41 -11.14 -4.70
CA HIS A 109 15.27 -12.03 -5.48
C HIS A 109 16.12 -11.23 -6.47
N LYS A 110 17.28 -11.76 -6.86
CA LYS A 110 18.23 -11.10 -7.75
C LYS A 110 17.60 -10.57 -9.05
N ASP A 111 16.58 -11.26 -9.57
CA ASP A 111 15.91 -10.90 -10.83
C ASP A 111 14.98 -9.68 -10.66
N LEU A 112 14.44 -9.46 -9.45
CA LEU A 112 13.54 -8.35 -9.13
C LEU A 112 14.26 -7.17 -8.46
N LEU A 113 15.40 -7.43 -7.84
CA LEU A 113 16.17 -6.44 -7.07
C LEU A 113 16.54 -5.19 -7.88
N PRO A 114 17.03 -5.31 -9.15
CA PRO A 114 17.37 -4.14 -9.95
C PRO A 114 16.19 -3.19 -10.18
N ARG A 115 14.99 -3.74 -10.45
CA ARG A 115 13.76 -2.94 -10.64
C ARG A 115 13.36 -2.21 -9.36
N SER A 116 13.41 -2.93 -8.22
CA SER A 116 13.11 -2.33 -6.91
C SER A 116 14.11 -1.23 -6.53
N GLN A 117 15.40 -1.42 -6.84
CA GLN A 117 16.41 -0.40 -6.59
C GLN A 117 16.30 0.80 -7.54
N SER A 118 15.90 0.57 -8.80
CA SER A 118 15.71 1.66 -9.78
C SER A 118 14.61 2.61 -9.33
N ILE A 119 13.42 2.07 -9.06
CA ILE A 119 12.29 2.89 -8.62
C ILE A 119 12.58 3.66 -7.32
N GLY A 120 13.32 3.04 -6.38
CA GLY A 120 13.74 3.72 -5.15
C GLY A 120 14.70 4.89 -5.42
N ARG A 121 15.68 4.70 -6.30
CA ARG A 121 16.59 5.78 -6.72
C ARG A 121 15.85 6.91 -7.43
N GLU A 122 15.01 6.57 -8.39
CA GLU A 122 14.22 7.54 -9.18
C GLU A 122 13.35 8.40 -8.27
N LEU A 123 12.65 7.77 -7.32
CA LEU A 123 11.78 8.49 -6.38
C LEU A 123 12.59 9.40 -5.45
N PHE A 124 13.70 8.94 -4.88
CA PHE A 124 14.53 9.76 -3.99
C PHE A 124 15.20 10.90 -4.76
N THR A 125 15.68 10.66 -5.99
CA THR A 125 16.21 11.74 -6.86
C THR A 125 15.14 12.78 -7.17
N HIS A 126 13.91 12.34 -7.50
CA HIS A 126 12.78 13.24 -7.74
C HIS A 126 12.45 14.11 -6.52
N MET A 127 12.64 13.55 -5.32
CA MET A 127 12.41 14.25 -4.04
C MET A 127 13.62 15.07 -3.57
N GLY A 128 14.75 15.06 -4.29
CA GLY A 128 15.98 15.72 -3.86
C GLY A 128 16.61 15.07 -2.62
N ILE A 129 16.34 13.81 -2.35
CA ILE A 129 16.89 13.07 -1.19
C ILE A 129 18.16 12.32 -1.63
N ASP A 130 19.29 12.71 -1.08
CA ASP A 130 20.56 12.07 -1.36
C ASP A 130 20.63 10.65 -0.80
N ARG A 131 21.36 9.78 -1.52
CA ARG A 131 21.54 8.37 -1.11
C ARG A 131 22.20 8.23 0.28
N GLY A 132 23.10 9.16 0.62
CA GLY A 132 23.80 9.21 1.91
C GLY A 132 22.94 9.73 3.06
N ASP A 133 21.90 10.49 2.75
CA ASP A 133 21.03 11.12 3.76
C ASP A 133 20.06 10.08 4.34
N LYS A 134 20.54 9.43 5.41
CA LYS A 134 19.75 8.40 6.11
C LYS A 134 18.53 9.00 6.80
N ASP A 135 18.65 10.18 7.37
CA ASP A 135 17.59 10.81 8.16
C ASP A 135 16.43 11.26 7.26
N ALA A 136 16.70 11.87 6.12
CA ALA A 136 15.68 12.20 5.13
C ALA A 136 14.98 10.97 4.57
N ARG A 137 15.72 9.88 4.33
CA ARG A 137 15.12 8.61 3.89
C ARG A 137 14.25 7.97 4.97
N ASP A 138 14.70 7.96 6.21
CA ASP A 138 13.93 7.44 7.34
C ASP A 138 12.66 8.28 7.56
N ALA A 139 12.76 9.61 7.46
CA ALA A 139 11.60 10.50 7.52
C ALA A 139 10.60 10.22 6.37
N PHE A 140 11.09 9.99 5.15
CA PHE A 140 10.24 9.61 4.02
C PHE A 140 9.55 8.26 4.26
N TRP A 141 10.25 7.27 4.85
CA TRP A 141 9.68 5.98 5.20
C TRP A 141 8.63 6.10 6.31
N ALA A 142 8.85 6.96 7.31
CA ALA A 142 7.88 7.21 8.38
C ALA A 142 6.52 7.68 7.84
N ARG A 143 6.50 8.41 6.72
CA ARG A 143 5.29 8.85 6.05
C ARG A 143 4.32 7.70 5.71
N ASN A 144 4.82 6.48 5.47
CA ASN A 144 3.94 5.32 5.29
C ASN A 144 3.06 5.08 6.51
N TYR A 145 3.60 5.28 7.71
CA TYR A 145 2.90 5.04 8.98
C TYR A 145 2.02 6.23 9.41
N GLU A 146 2.20 7.37 8.77
CA GLU A 146 1.28 8.50 8.81
C GLU A 146 0.17 8.39 7.75
N PHE A 147 0.17 7.27 7.00
CA PHE A 147 -0.71 7.07 5.84
C PHE A 147 -0.59 8.21 4.82
N PHE A 148 0.61 8.78 4.70
CA PHE A 148 0.92 9.95 3.87
C PHE A 148 0.03 11.18 4.12
N GLY A 149 -0.63 11.25 5.28
CA GLY A 149 -1.59 12.29 5.63
C GLY A 149 -3.01 12.06 5.07
N ALA A 150 -3.30 10.91 4.47
CA ALA A 150 -4.63 10.59 3.98
C ALA A 150 -5.65 10.57 5.13
N PRO A 151 -6.87 11.10 4.95
CA PRO A 151 -7.92 11.06 5.95
C PRO A 151 -8.49 9.66 6.17
N VAL A 152 -8.34 8.77 5.18
CA VAL A 152 -8.86 7.39 5.22
C VAL A 152 -7.74 6.40 4.94
N GLU A 153 -7.67 5.34 5.75
CA GLU A 153 -6.84 4.17 5.49
C GLU A 153 -7.70 2.92 5.46
N LEU A 154 -7.64 2.18 4.37
CA LEU A 154 -8.30 0.90 4.20
C LEU A 154 -7.32 -0.22 4.50
N PHE A 155 -7.62 -1.13 5.42
CA PHE A 155 -6.83 -2.32 5.67
C PHE A 155 -7.49 -3.52 5.00
N LEU A 156 -6.81 -4.09 4.02
CA LEU A 156 -7.30 -5.22 3.23
C LEU A 156 -6.75 -6.53 3.77
N PHE A 157 -7.66 -7.39 4.22
CA PHE A 157 -7.36 -8.71 4.73
C PHE A 157 -7.78 -9.80 3.75
N THR A 158 -7.00 -10.87 3.64
CA THR A 158 -7.29 -12.03 2.79
C THR A 158 -7.51 -13.29 3.60
N HIS A 159 -8.39 -14.16 3.14
CA HIS A 159 -8.70 -15.42 3.79
C HIS A 159 -7.55 -16.43 3.62
N LYS A 160 -7.04 -16.97 4.73
CA LYS A 160 -5.84 -17.83 4.78
C LYS A 160 -6.00 -19.14 3.98
N SER A 161 -7.21 -19.69 3.89
CA SER A 161 -7.43 -20.99 3.26
C SER A 161 -7.17 -20.99 1.75
N LEU A 162 -7.27 -19.84 1.07
CA LEU A 162 -7.07 -19.74 -0.37
C LEU A 162 -5.68 -19.20 -0.76
N GLY A 163 -4.86 -18.79 0.21
CA GLY A 163 -3.46 -18.40 0.02
C GLY A 163 -3.25 -17.44 -1.16
N LYS A 164 -2.51 -17.88 -2.18
CA LYS A 164 -2.19 -17.05 -3.37
C LYS A 164 -3.42 -16.64 -4.18
N PHE A 165 -4.49 -17.43 -4.20
CA PHE A 165 -5.72 -17.08 -4.92
C PHE A 165 -6.46 -15.95 -4.21
N ALA A 166 -6.52 -15.95 -2.87
CA ALA A 166 -7.08 -14.84 -2.13
C ALA A 166 -6.31 -13.53 -2.37
N ALA A 167 -4.97 -13.60 -2.45
CA ALA A 167 -4.15 -12.44 -2.77
C ALA A 167 -4.35 -11.94 -4.21
N SER A 168 -4.53 -12.85 -5.18
CA SER A 168 -4.88 -12.52 -6.56
C SER A 168 -6.22 -11.79 -6.64
N ASP A 169 -7.26 -12.33 -6.00
CA ASP A 169 -8.60 -11.75 -5.98
C ASP A 169 -8.60 -10.37 -5.30
N ALA A 170 -7.86 -10.24 -4.20
CA ALA A 170 -7.67 -8.96 -3.52
C ALA A 170 -6.94 -7.93 -4.41
N GLY A 171 -5.99 -8.35 -5.24
CA GLY A 171 -5.33 -7.49 -6.23
C GLY A 171 -6.28 -6.96 -7.29
N LEU A 172 -7.20 -7.80 -7.79
CA LEU A 172 -8.25 -7.40 -8.73
C LEU A 172 -9.21 -6.38 -8.08
N PHE A 173 -9.65 -6.67 -6.86
CA PHE A 173 -10.46 -5.75 -6.05
C PHE A 173 -9.76 -4.39 -5.86
N MET A 174 -8.50 -4.40 -5.42
CA MET A 174 -7.71 -3.18 -5.21
C MET A 174 -7.61 -2.33 -6.49
N GLN A 175 -7.33 -2.96 -7.63
CA GLN A 175 -7.19 -2.21 -8.88
C GLN A 175 -8.49 -1.51 -9.26
N ASN A 176 -9.64 -2.19 -9.19
CA ASN A 176 -10.93 -1.57 -9.50
C ASN A 176 -11.28 -0.45 -8.50
N LEU A 177 -11.05 -0.68 -7.19
CA LEU A 177 -11.24 0.34 -6.16
C LEU A 177 -10.38 1.59 -6.44
N MET A 178 -9.09 1.40 -6.75
CA MET A 178 -8.18 2.52 -7.02
C MET A 178 -8.54 3.28 -8.31
N LEU A 179 -9.04 2.60 -9.34
CA LEU A 179 -9.53 3.26 -10.56
C LEU A 179 -10.82 4.03 -10.29
N SER A 180 -11.74 3.46 -9.49
CA SER A 180 -12.96 4.17 -9.08
C SER A 180 -12.65 5.41 -8.25
N ALA A 181 -11.72 5.32 -7.28
CA ALA A 181 -11.25 6.48 -6.54
C ALA A 181 -10.65 7.55 -7.47
N HIS A 182 -9.81 7.13 -8.41
CA HIS A 182 -9.20 8.02 -9.40
C HIS A 182 -10.25 8.75 -10.26
N SER A 183 -11.31 8.07 -10.69
CA SER A 183 -12.40 8.68 -11.45
C SER A 183 -13.16 9.76 -10.70
N LYS A 184 -13.09 9.75 -9.37
CA LYS A 184 -13.70 10.73 -8.46
C LYS A 184 -12.74 11.83 -8.02
N GLY A 185 -11.54 11.89 -8.61
CA GLY A 185 -10.49 12.85 -8.23
C GLY A 185 -9.77 12.50 -6.92
N LEU A 186 -9.99 11.30 -6.37
CA LEU A 186 -9.27 10.81 -5.21
C LEU A 186 -7.94 10.18 -5.61
N GLY A 187 -6.94 10.37 -4.77
CA GLY A 187 -5.68 9.65 -4.83
C GLY A 187 -5.71 8.40 -3.95
N THR A 188 -4.87 7.44 -4.30
CA THR A 188 -4.69 6.20 -3.52
C THR A 188 -3.23 5.78 -3.48
N CYS A 189 -2.83 5.09 -2.40
CA CYS A 189 -1.53 4.44 -2.31
C CYS A 189 -1.65 3.10 -1.58
N ALA A 190 -1.37 2.01 -2.28
CA ALA A 190 -1.27 0.70 -1.64
C ALA A 190 0.04 0.58 -0.84
N GLN A 191 -0.03 0.11 0.41
CA GLN A 191 1.06 0.07 1.37
C GLN A 191 1.26 -1.32 1.96
N GLY A 192 2.35 -1.99 1.55
CA GLY A 192 2.77 -3.25 2.18
C GLY A 192 3.36 -3.07 3.58
N SER A 193 3.95 -1.91 3.87
CA SER A 193 4.66 -1.62 5.13
C SER A 193 3.79 -1.76 6.38
N VAL A 194 2.53 -1.36 6.32
CA VAL A 194 1.59 -1.45 7.46
C VAL A 194 1.19 -2.90 7.79
N ALA A 195 1.30 -3.81 6.83
CA ALA A 195 0.95 -5.22 7.03
C ALA A 195 1.92 -5.97 7.97
N VAL A 196 3.05 -5.38 8.31
CA VAL A 196 4.02 -5.95 9.25
C VAL A 196 3.44 -6.06 10.66
N TRP A 197 2.52 -5.17 11.03
CA TRP A 197 1.95 -5.08 12.39
C TRP A 197 0.43 -5.25 12.39
N GLU A 198 -0.04 -6.37 11.88
CA GLU A 198 -1.45 -6.73 11.83
C GLU A 198 -2.16 -6.66 13.20
N ASP A 199 -1.45 -6.97 14.29
CA ASP A 199 -1.99 -6.96 15.65
C ASP A 199 -2.46 -5.58 16.10
N ALA A 200 -1.86 -4.49 15.59
CA ALA A 200 -2.32 -3.13 15.86
C ALA A 200 -3.71 -2.90 15.26
N VAL A 201 -3.92 -3.32 14.00
CA VAL A 201 -5.22 -3.19 13.33
C VAL A 201 -6.28 -4.05 14.00
N ARG A 202 -5.92 -5.27 14.44
CA ARG A 202 -6.84 -6.18 15.15
C ARG A 202 -7.30 -5.67 16.52
N LYS A 203 -6.63 -4.71 17.12
CA LYS A 203 -7.08 -4.05 18.35
C LYS A 203 -8.22 -3.07 18.11
N GLU A 204 -8.29 -2.50 16.91
CA GLU A 204 -9.28 -1.50 16.55
C GLU A 204 -10.51 -2.12 15.84
N PHE A 205 -10.36 -3.32 15.25
CA PHE A 205 -11.40 -3.95 14.42
C PHE A 205 -11.62 -5.42 14.77
N GLU A 206 -12.86 -5.87 14.73
CA GLU A 206 -13.23 -7.28 14.84
C GLU A 206 -12.97 -8.02 13.53
N ILE A 207 -11.84 -8.72 13.44
CA ILE A 207 -11.40 -9.42 12.25
C ILE A 207 -11.36 -10.93 12.52
N GLY A 208 -12.05 -11.71 11.70
CA GLY A 208 -12.09 -13.17 11.83
C GLY A 208 -10.68 -13.80 11.81
N LYS A 209 -10.45 -14.82 12.63
CA LYS A 209 -9.13 -15.50 12.79
C LYS A 209 -8.59 -16.11 11.49
N ASN A 210 -9.47 -16.40 10.54
CA ASN A 210 -9.11 -16.96 9.23
C ASN A 210 -8.59 -15.92 8.23
N TYR A 211 -8.59 -14.64 8.58
CA TYR A 211 -8.08 -13.57 7.74
C TYR A 211 -6.70 -13.11 8.18
N SER A 212 -5.90 -12.64 7.24
CA SER A 212 -4.59 -12.04 7.48
C SER A 212 -4.44 -10.75 6.67
N LEU A 213 -3.80 -9.76 7.25
CA LEU A 213 -3.59 -8.45 6.62
C LEU A 213 -2.68 -8.59 5.40
N LEU A 214 -3.17 -8.18 4.23
CA LEU A 214 -2.41 -8.15 3.00
C LEU A 214 -1.64 -6.83 2.84
N CYS A 215 -2.36 -5.71 2.95
CA CYS A 215 -1.80 -4.36 2.80
C CYS A 215 -2.77 -3.31 3.35
N GLY A 216 -2.29 -2.06 3.44
CA GLY A 216 -3.11 -0.87 3.58
C GLY A 216 -3.34 -0.18 2.24
N ILE A 217 -4.32 0.71 2.18
CA ILE A 217 -4.59 1.57 1.03
C ILE A 217 -5.01 2.94 1.55
N CYS A 218 -4.13 3.93 1.41
CA CYS A 218 -4.47 5.33 1.68
C CYS A 218 -5.49 5.84 0.66
N VAL A 219 -6.48 6.61 1.11
CA VAL A 219 -7.49 7.25 0.26
C VAL A 219 -7.72 8.69 0.72
N GLY A 220 -7.71 9.62 -0.22
CA GLY A 220 -7.96 11.05 0.05
C GLY A 220 -7.76 11.90 -1.18
N TYR A 221 -7.92 13.22 -1.04
CA TYR A 221 -7.66 14.17 -2.11
C TYR A 221 -6.15 14.44 -2.22
N PRO A 222 -5.54 14.28 -3.43
CA PRO A 222 -4.11 14.51 -3.62
C PRO A 222 -3.73 15.96 -3.34
N SER A 223 -2.63 16.20 -2.64
CA SER A 223 -2.02 17.55 -2.56
C SER A 223 -1.21 17.86 -3.82
N GLN A 224 -0.74 19.11 -3.94
CA GLN A 224 0.16 19.55 -5.02
C GLN A 224 1.64 19.26 -4.72
N SER A 225 1.93 18.45 -3.72
CA SER A 225 3.29 18.10 -3.30
C SER A 225 4.10 17.48 -4.44
N GLN A 226 5.41 17.74 -4.43
CA GLN A 226 6.36 17.21 -5.43
C GLN A 226 6.30 15.70 -5.54
N VAL A 227 6.10 14.97 -4.44
CA VAL A 227 6.03 13.51 -4.43
C VAL A 227 4.89 12.97 -5.31
N ASN A 228 3.78 13.70 -5.43
CA ASN A 228 2.62 13.32 -6.24
C ASN A 228 2.83 13.55 -7.75
N LYS A 229 3.88 14.30 -8.13
CA LYS A 229 4.28 14.48 -9.54
C LYS A 229 5.18 13.37 -10.05
N PHE A 230 5.61 12.47 -9.17
CA PHE A 230 6.46 11.33 -9.54
C PHE A 230 5.70 10.32 -10.40
N GLU A 231 6.27 10.00 -11.55
CA GLU A 231 5.78 8.98 -12.47
C GLU A 231 6.73 7.78 -12.49
N ALA A 232 6.24 6.65 -12.01
CA ALA A 232 7.01 5.41 -12.08
C ALA A 232 7.01 4.83 -13.49
N ASN A 233 8.17 4.41 -13.97
CA ASN A 233 8.31 3.72 -15.25
C ASN A 233 7.48 2.44 -15.32
N ARG A 234 7.10 2.05 -16.52
CA ARG A 234 6.45 0.77 -16.82
C ARG A 234 7.33 -0.02 -17.77
N ILE A 235 7.42 -1.32 -17.54
CA ILE A 235 8.14 -2.22 -18.44
C ILE A 235 7.30 -2.47 -19.72
N PRO A 236 7.95 -2.68 -20.88
CA PRO A 236 7.25 -2.99 -22.11
C PRO A 236 6.67 -4.41 -22.08
N PRO A 237 5.63 -4.71 -22.86
CA PRO A 237 5.04 -6.05 -22.94
C PRO A 237 6.04 -7.16 -23.23
N SER A 238 7.08 -6.89 -24.02
CA SER A 238 8.13 -7.85 -24.37
C SER A 238 8.90 -8.41 -23.17
N GLU A 239 8.91 -7.70 -22.02
CA GLU A 239 9.55 -8.19 -20.79
C GLU A 239 8.68 -9.16 -19.98
N VAL A 240 7.41 -9.29 -20.30
CA VAL A 240 6.45 -10.19 -19.63
C VAL A 240 5.91 -11.30 -20.52
N LEU A 241 6.01 -11.13 -21.85
CA LEU A 241 5.66 -12.15 -22.81
C LEU A 241 6.78 -13.19 -22.91
N LEU A 242 6.45 -14.45 -22.70
CA LEU A 242 7.41 -15.54 -22.82
C LEU A 242 7.47 -16.03 -24.28
N PRO A 243 8.68 -16.26 -24.84
CA PRO A 243 8.80 -16.90 -26.14
C PRO A 243 8.37 -18.37 -26.07
N GLU A 244 7.88 -18.89 -27.17
CA GLU A 244 7.68 -20.33 -27.31
C GLU A 244 9.04 -21.06 -27.25
N LYS A 245 9.03 -22.29 -26.76
CA LYS A 245 10.23 -23.13 -26.79
C LYS A 245 10.53 -23.47 -28.25
N SER A 246 11.76 -23.23 -28.68
CA SER A 246 12.26 -23.77 -29.96
C SER A 246 12.16 -25.31 -29.91
N GLN A 247 11.55 -25.90 -30.94
CA GLN A 247 11.50 -27.36 -31.11
C GLN A 247 12.88 -27.89 -31.44
#